data_795bde13f6af8fa65908f858c44300de
#
_entry.id   795bde13f6af8fa65908f858c44300de
#
_cell.length_a   1.000
_cell.length_b   1.000
_cell.length_c   1.000
_cell.angle_alpha   90.00
_cell.angle_beta   90.00
_cell.angle_gamma   90.00
#
_symmetry.space_group_name_H-M   'P 1'
#
loop_
_entity.id
_entity.type
_entity.pdbx_description
1 polymer ?
#
loop_
_entity_poly.entity_id
_entity_poly.type
_entity_poly.pdbx_seq_one_letter_code
_entity_poly.pdbx_strand_id
1 'polypeptide(L)'
;ILLPIQIIWVNMHIFFFLGFAIAGTFIFSKNFKKIFLILGLLLVVSLLNPFFVNGLLEPLKILNEYGYLLAENQSIWFLENYGIWRPNFELFKLLMGFAVITFIAVVVKKKANFSTLQNFFLASGISLMAILQSRNLAIFGFFMMPVIAQNIKNFKINYFEKFKKELKYLSLGFCFLVLFLLVST
;
A
#
# COMPACT_ATOMS: atom_id res chain seq x y z
N ILE A 1 18.33 8.66 5.56
CA ILE A 1 17.17 9.20 4.80
C ILE A 1 15.83 8.79 5.45
N LEU A 2 15.64 7.53 5.90
CA LEU A 2 14.36 7.08 6.49
C LEU A 2 13.95 7.88 7.74
N LEU A 3 14.88 8.18 8.65
CA LEU A 3 14.57 8.85 9.91
C LEU A 3 14.03 10.28 9.73
N PRO A 4 14.65 11.16 8.92
CA PRO A 4 14.08 12.47 8.62
C PRO A 4 12.68 12.38 7.98
N ILE A 5 12.46 11.44 7.07
CA ILE A 5 11.13 11.23 6.47
C ILE A 5 10.12 10.85 7.55
N GLN A 6 10.47 9.96 8.47
CA GLN A 6 9.60 9.54 9.56
C GLN A 6 9.24 10.70 10.50
N ILE A 7 10.20 11.58 10.83
CA ILE A 7 9.96 12.77 11.66
C ILE A 7 8.94 13.69 10.98
N ILE A 8 9.13 13.96 9.69
CA ILE A 8 8.17 14.77 8.93
C ILE A 8 6.81 14.09 8.92
N TRP A 9 6.78 12.80 8.63
CA TRP A 9 5.54 12.07 8.45
C TRP A 9 4.70 11.97 9.72
N VAL A 10 5.31 11.68 10.88
CA VAL A 10 4.58 11.62 12.16
C VAL A 10 3.95 12.95 12.56
N ASN A 11 4.52 14.06 12.10
CA ASN A 11 4.00 15.40 12.36
C ASN A 11 2.97 15.89 11.31
N MET A 12 2.89 15.22 10.16
CA MET A 12 2.00 15.64 9.07
C MET A 12 0.79 14.74 8.89
N HIS A 13 0.91 13.45 9.14
CA HIS A 13 -0.14 12.51 8.77
C HIS A 13 -0.16 11.24 9.62
N ILE A 14 -1.37 10.79 9.94
CA ILE A 14 -1.61 9.58 10.76
C ILE A 14 -1.04 8.30 10.16
N PHE A 15 -0.83 8.22 8.84
CA PHE A 15 -0.27 7.04 8.17
C PHE A 15 1.24 6.86 8.35
N PHE A 16 1.89 7.60 9.23
CA PHE A 16 3.31 7.41 9.56
C PHE A 16 3.66 5.97 9.98
N PHE A 17 2.68 5.22 10.51
CA PHE A 17 2.87 3.81 10.87
C PHE A 17 3.18 2.90 9.67
N LEU A 18 2.88 3.31 8.43
CA LEU A 18 3.30 2.60 7.23
C LEU A 18 4.82 2.50 7.12
N GLY A 19 5.57 3.47 7.66
CA GLY A 19 7.02 3.38 7.76
C GLY A 19 7.48 2.15 8.55
N PHE A 20 6.81 1.84 9.66
CA PHE A 20 7.05 0.62 10.43
C PHE A 20 6.63 -0.64 9.67
N ALA A 21 5.46 -0.60 9.02
CA ALA A 21 4.96 -1.73 8.25
C ALA A 21 5.94 -2.10 7.12
N ILE A 22 6.41 -1.10 6.34
CA ILE A 22 7.39 -1.31 5.26
C ILE A 22 8.70 -1.85 5.82
N ALA A 23 9.27 -1.25 6.87
CA ALA A 23 10.49 -1.73 7.50
C ALA A 23 10.31 -3.15 8.08
N GLY A 24 9.14 -3.44 8.65
CA GLY A 24 8.78 -4.74 9.20
C GLY A 24 8.77 -5.87 8.18
N THR A 25 8.47 -5.61 6.92
CA THR A 25 8.51 -6.65 5.86
C THR A 25 9.91 -7.24 5.66
N PHE A 26 10.96 -6.52 6.09
CA PHE A 26 12.34 -6.97 6.01
C PHE A 26 12.81 -7.77 7.22
N ILE A 27 11.94 -8.05 8.20
CA ILE A 27 12.31 -8.72 9.46
C ILE A 27 12.88 -10.13 9.21
N PHE A 28 12.41 -10.81 8.17
CA PHE A 28 12.88 -12.13 7.76
C PHE A 28 14.15 -12.09 6.90
N SER A 29 14.77 -10.91 6.72
CA SER A 29 16.02 -10.79 5.99
C SER A 29 17.20 -11.35 6.78
N LYS A 30 18.30 -11.70 6.09
CA LYS A 30 19.56 -12.14 6.73
C LYS A 30 20.10 -11.13 7.76
N ASN A 31 19.75 -9.86 7.62
CA ASN A 31 20.21 -8.76 8.47
C ASN A 31 19.17 -8.34 9.51
N PHE A 32 18.43 -9.29 10.10
CA PHE A 32 17.34 -9.01 11.04
C PHE A 32 17.71 -8.05 12.18
N LYS A 33 18.94 -8.17 12.75
CA LYS A 33 19.44 -7.28 13.81
C LYS A 33 19.44 -5.81 13.37
N LYS A 34 19.86 -5.55 12.12
CA LYS A 34 19.84 -4.21 11.54
C LYS A 34 18.42 -3.68 11.36
N ILE A 35 17.49 -4.56 10.99
CA ILE A 35 16.07 -4.18 10.84
C ILE A 35 15.46 -3.84 12.19
N PHE A 36 15.73 -4.63 13.25
CA PHE A 36 15.28 -4.29 14.60
C PHE A 36 15.85 -2.95 15.08
N LEU A 37 17.11 -2.66 14.80
CA LEU A 37 17.70 -1.34 15.09
C LEU A 37 16.95 -0.23 14.34
N ILE A 38 16.65 -0.42 13.05
CA ILE A 38 15.90 0.56 12.25
C ILE A 38 14.51 0.77 12.83
N LEU A 39 13.79 -0.30 13.18
CA LEU A 39 12.46 -0.21 13.79
C LEU A 39 12.51 0.53 15.14
N GLY A 40 13.51 0.25 15.97
CA GLY A 40 13.74 0.97 17.23
C GLY A 40 14.02 2.46 17.01
N LEU A 41 14.85 2.80 16.01
CA LEU A 41 15.12 4.19 15.66
C LEU A 41 13.88 4.89 15.09
N LEU A 42 13.08 4.22 14.26
CA LEU A 42 11.81 4.73 13.77
C LEU A 42 10.86 5.05 14.93
N LEU A 43 10.80 4.16 15.94
CA LEU A 43 9.98 4.37 17.13
C LEU A 43 10.45 5.61 17.90
N VAL A 44 11.75 5.73 18.17
CA VAL A 44 12.33 6.87 18.88
C VAL A 44 12.03 8.19 18.15
N VAL A 45 12.27 8.25 16.85
CA VAL A 45 12.01 9.48 16.09
C VAL A 45 10.51 9.78 15.92
N SER A 46 9.66 8.77 15.99
CA SER A 46 8.20 8.97 15.98
C SER A 46 7.68 9.57 17.29
N LEU A 47 8.44 9.55 18.37
CA LEU A 47 8.13 10.30 19.59
C LEU A 47 8.43 11.80 19.48
N LEU A 48 9.14 12.24 18.41
CA LEU A 48 9.41 13.66 18.13
C LEU A 48 8.19 14.35 17.49
N ASN A 49 7.01 14.09 18.04
CA ASN A 49 5.76 14.78 17.73
C ASN A 49 5.29 15.56 18.97
N PRO A 50 4.47 16.61 18.84
CA PRO A 50 4.02 17.43 19.97
C PRO A 50 3.28 16.67 21.07
N PHE A 51 2.67 15.52 20.74
CA PHE A 51 1.88 14.71 21.66
C PHE A 51 2.64 13.46 22.18
N PHE A 52 3.92 13.31 21.85
CA PHE A 52 4.78 12.19 22.27
C PHE A 52 4.11 10.82 22.06
N VAL A 53 3.94 10.05 23.15
CA VAL A 53 3.32 8.71 23.14
C VAL A 53 1.86 8.77 22.68
N ASN A 54 1.11 9.80 23.04
CA ASN A 54 -0.28 9.95 22.60
C ASN A 54 -0.38 10.10 21.09
N GLY A 55 0.51 10.88 20.47
CA GLY A 55 0.58 11.02 19.02
C GLY A 55 0.98 9.71 18.32
N LEU A 56 1.88 8.93 18.94
CA LEU A 56 2.25 7.61 18.42
C LEU A 56 1.06 6.62 18.43
N LEU A 57 0.19 6.71 19.44
CA LEU A 57 -0.96 5.81 19.61
C LEU A 57 -2.22 6.31 18.89
N GLU A 58 -2.20 7.52 18.33
CA GLU A 58 -3.36 8.12 17.67
C GLU A 58 -3.97 7.26 16.54
N PRO A 59 -3.19 6.56 15.68
CA PRO A 59 -3.75 5.65 14.69
C PRO A 59 -4.66 4.57 15.27
N LEU A 60 -4.38 4.09 16.50
CA LEU A 60 -5.17 3.06 17.17
C LEU A 60 -6.45 3.66 17.80
N LYS A 61 -6.36 4.89 18.33
CA LYS A 61 -7.52 5.58 18.93
C LYS A 61 -8.57 5.91 17.89
N ILE A 62 -8.16 6.41 16.72
CA ILE A 62 -9.08 6.76 15.63
C ILE A 62 -9.92 5.57 15.18
N LEU A 63 -9.41 4.34 15.24
CA LEU A 63 -10.19 3.16 14.93
C LEU A 63 -11.39 2.99 15.88
N ASN A 64 -11.25 3.43 17.12
CA ASN A 64 -12.29 3.26 18.14
C ASN A 64 -13.23 4.48 18.25
N GLU A 65 -12.71 5.71 18.07
CA GLU A 65 -13.46 6.94 18.35
C GLU A 65 -14.26 7.47 17.17
N TYR A 66 -13.79 7.25 15.92
CA TYR A 66 -14.40 7.80 14.71
C TYR A 66 -15.10 6.76 13.82
N GLY A 67 -15.19 5.51 14.26
CA GLY A 67 -15.64 4.39 13.41
C GLY A 67 -17.05 4.52 12.85
N TYR A 68 -17.93 5.24 13.53
CA TYR A 68 -19.37 5.23 13.22
C TYR A 68 -19.89 6.46 12.46
N LEU A 69 -19.18 7.58 12.50
CA LEU A 69 -19.73 8.86 12.04
C LEU A 69 -19.31 9.26 10.63
N LEU A 70 -18.19 8.72 10.12
CA LEU A 70 -17.66 9.08 8.81
C LEU A 70 -17.79 7.92 7.83
N ALA A 71 -18.43 8.16 6.69
CA ALA A 71 -18.61 7.17 5.64
C ALA A 71 -17.27 6.58 5.15
N GLU A 72 -16.21 7.39 5.13
CA GLU A 72 -14.86 6.96 4.73
C GLU A 72 -14.19 5.96 5.69
N ASN A 73 -14.67 5.91 6.95
CA ASN A 73 -14.20 4.93 7.94
C ASN A 73 -14.95 3.59 7.85
N GLN A 74 -15.94 3.49 6.98
CA GLN A 74 -16.70 2.27 6.75
C GLN A 74 -16.10 1.44 5.62
N SER A 75 -16.36 0.12 5.66
CA SER A 75 -15.97 -0.76 4.56
C SER A 75 -16.79 -0.46 3.30
N ILE A 76 -16.24 -0.79 2.14
CA ILE A 76 -16.96 -0.60 0.87
C ILE A 76 -18.25 -1.44 0.82
N TRP A 77 -18.26 -2.63 1.39
CA TRP A 77 -19.44 -3.50 1.44
C TRP A 77 -20.55 -2.90 2.30
N PHE A 78 -20.18 -2.29 3.43
CA PHE A 78 -21.15 -1.56 4.25
C PHE A 78 -21.76 -0.40 3.46
N LEU A 79 -20.93 0.40 2.78
CA LEU A 79 -21.39 1.54 1.98
C LEU A 79 -22.31 1.11 0.82
N GLU A 80 -21.97 0.03 0.13
CA GLU A 80 -22.77 -0.53 -0.96
C GLU A 80 -24.16 -1.01 -0.46
N ASN A 81 -24.21 -1.65 0.71
CA ASN A 81 -25.47 -2.07 1.32
C ASN A 81 -26.39 -0.88 1.69
N TYR A 82 -25.79 0.30 1.92
CA TYR A 82 -26.54 1.54 2.11
C TYR A 82 -26.82 2.29 0.79
N GLY A 83 -26.61 1.67 -0.36
CA GLY A 83 -26.86 2.25 -1.67
C GLY A 83 -25.80 3.25 -2.14
N ILE A 84 -24.67 3.37 -1.45
CA ILE A 84 -23.56 4.24 -1.82
C ILE A 84 -22.62 3.45 -2.73
N TRP A 85 -22.70 3.71 -4.03
CA TRP A 85 -21.81 3.12 -5.02
C TRP A 85 -20.82 4.15 -5.57
N ARG A 86 -19.56 3.73 -5.75
CA ARG A 86 -18.51 4.55 -6.36
C ARG A 86 -17.63 3.66 -7.28
N PRO A 87 -17.19 4.17 -8.46
CA PRO A 87 -16.36 3.40 -9.39
C PRO A 87 -15.07 2.85 -8.78
N ASN A 88 -14.48 3.54 -7.80
CA ASN A 88 -13.27 3.09 -7.10
C ASN A 88 -13.49 1.83 -6.25
N PHE A 89 -14.73 1.50 -5.85
CA PHE A 89 -15.04 0.25 -5.15
C PHE A 89 -14.85 -0.95 -6.08
N GLU A 90 -15.34 -0.85 -7.32
CA GLU A 90 -15.15 -1.89 -8.34
C GLU A 90 -13.67 -2.02 -8.74
N LEU A 91 -12.98 -0.91 -8.93
CA LEU A 91 -11.54 -0.91 -9.21
C LEU A 91 -10.74 -1.59 -8.09
N PHE A 92 -11.10 -1.36 -6.83
CA PHE A 92 -10.48 -2.03 -5.69
C PHE A 92 -10.68 -3.54 -5.75
N LYS A 93 -11.93 -4.01 -5.94
CA LYS A 93 -12.26 -5.44 -6.03
C LYS A 93 -11.49 -6.12 -7.16
N LEU A 94 -11.46 -5.49 -8.34
CA LEU A 94 -10.73 -6.00 -9.51
C LEU A 94 -9.23 -6.05 -9.25
N LEU A 95 -8.64 -4.99 -8.70
CA LEU A 95 -7.21 -4.91 -8.43
C LEU A 95 -6.80 -5.92 -7.35
N MET A 96 -7.62 -6.10 -6.32
CA MET A 96 -7.41 -7.12 -5.28
C MET A 96 -7.47 -8.54 -5.85
N GLY A 97 -8.49 -8.84 -6.65
CA GLY A 97 -8.58 -10.13 -7.34
C GLY A 97 -7.38 -10.40 -8.24
N PHE A 98 -6.94 -9.39 -8.99
CA PHE A 98 -5.76 -9.51 -9.84
C PHE A 98 -4.47 -9.70 -9.03
N ALA A 99 -4.31 -9.00 -7.91
CA ALA A 99 -3.18 -9.21 -7.00
C ALA A 99 -3.14 -10.66 -6.49
N VAL A 100 -4.25 -11.20 -6.02
CA VAL A 100 -4.37 -12.60 -5.57
C VAL A 100 -3.97 -13.58 -6.69
N ILE A 101 -4.48 -13.38 -7.90
CA ILE A 101 -4.13 -14.21 -9.07
C ILE A 101 -2.62 -14.18 -9.33
N THR A 102 -1.97 -13.01 -9.26
CA THR A 102 -0.52 -12.90 -9.48
C THR A 102 0.28 -13.64 -8.40
N PHE A 103 -0.12 -13.59 -7.12
CA PHE A 103 0.53 -14.35 -6.06
C PHE A 103 0.35 -15.86 -6.24
N ILE A 104 -0.86 -16.33 -6.52
CA ILE A 104 -1.13 -17.76 -6.82
C ILE A 104 -0.23 -18.23 -7.96
N ALA A 105 -0.17 -17.44 -9.03
CA ALA A 105 0.63 -17.79 -10.19
C ALA A 105 2.15 -17.86 -9.88
N VAL A 106 2.69 -16.96 -9.01
CA VAL A 106 4.08 -17.02 -8.55
C VAL A 106 4.35 -18.30 -7.76
N VAL A 107 3.44 -18.67 -6.87
CA VAL A 107 3.56 -19.90 -6.04
C VAL A 107 3.49 -21.14 -6.92
N VAL A 108 2.46 -21.26 -7.79
CA VAL A 108 2.26 -22.41 -8.68
C VAL A 108 3.46 -22.62 -9.61
N LYS A 109 4.04 -21.54 -10.12
CA LYS A 109 5.24 -21.63 -10.98
C LYS A 109 6.55 -21.79 -10.19
N LYS A 110 6.49 -21.97 -8.88
CA LYS A 110 7.67 -22.11 -7.99
C LYS A 110 8.68 -20.97 -8.17
N LYS A 111 8.22 -19.75 -8.41
CA LYS A 111 9.04 -18.53 -8.58
C LYS A 111 9.04 -17.66 -7.32
N ALA A 112 8.46 -18.15 -6.23
CA ALA A 112 8.46 -17.45 -4.95
C ALA A 112 9.90 -17.30 -4.43
N ASN A 113 10.23 -16.09 -4.02
CA ASN A 113 11.51 -15.72 -3.44
C ASN A 113 11.28 -14.83 -2.21
N PHE A 114 12.36 -14.40 -1.57
CA PHE A 114 12.27 -13.53 -0.40
C PHE A 114 11.48 -12.23 -0.67
N SER A 115 11.69 -11.62 -1.83
CA SER A 115 10.93 -10.42 -2.23
C SER A 115 9.43 -10.70 -2.40
N THR A 116 9.06 -11.90 -2.89
CA THR A 116 7.66 -12.32 -2.97
C THR A 116 7.02 -12.41 -1.59
N LEU A 117 7.75 -12.94 -0.60
CA LEU A 117 7.28 -13.02 0.78
C LEU A 117 7.07 -11.62 1.40
N GLN A 118 8.03 -10.72 1.20
CA GLN A 118 7.92 -9.32 1.65
C GLN A 118 6.69 -8.65 1.05
N ASN A 119 6.53 -8.75 -0.27
CA ASN A 119 5.39 -8.20 -0.99
C ASN A 119 4.06 -8.81 -0.53
N PHE A 120 4.03 -10.10 -0.18
CA PHE A 120 2.85 -10.75 0.34
C PHE A 120 2.43 -10.16 1.69
N PHE A 121 3.35 -9.99 2.64
CA PHE A 121 3.03 -9.37 3.93
C PHE A 121 2.58 -7.92 3.78
N LEU A 122 3.27 -7.13 2.94
CA LEU A 122 2.89 -5.75 2.66
C LEU A 122 1.50 -5.68 2.02
N ALA A 123 1.27 -6.48 0.98
CA ALA A 123 -0.01 -6.54 0.28
C ALA A 123 -1.15 -6.96 1.21
N SER A 124 -0.94 -7.97 2.05
CA SER A 124 -1.94 -8.46 3.00
C SER A 124 -2.32 -7.39 4.03
N GLY A 125 -1.34 -6.70 4.61
CA GLY A 125 -1.59 -5.63 5.58
C GLY A 125 -2.36 -4.46 4.97
N ILE A 126 -1.94 -3.99 3.80
CA ILE A 126 -2.62 -2.88 3.11
C ILE A 126 -4.00 -3.28 2.59
N SER A 127 -4.16 -4.53 2.12
CA SER A 127 -5.48 -5.06 1.73
C SER A 127 -6.44 -5.08 2.91
N LEU A 128 -5.98 -5.54 4.08
CA LEU A 128 -6.79 -5.55 5.29
C LEU A 128 -7.25 -4.14 5.68
N MET A 129 -6.34 -3.16 5.63
CA MET A 129 -6.71 -1.76 5.89
C MET A 129 -7.76 -1.24 4.92
N ALA A 130 -7.63 -1.55 3.62
CA ALA A 130 -8.58 -1.12 2.60
C ALA A 130 -9.93 -1.84 2.69
N ILE A 131 -9.93 -3.10 3.12
CA ILE A 131 -11.15 -3.87 3.41
C ILE A 131 -11.94 -3.23 4.56
N LEU A 132 -11.25 -2.82 5.61
CA LEU A 132 -11.88 -2.27 6.80
C LEU A 132 -12.38 -0.84 6.61
N GLN A 133 -11.68 -0.02 5.83
CA GLN A 133 -11.99 1.41 5.69
C GLN A 133 -11.77 1.90 4.26
N SER A 134 -12.82 2.48 3.66
CA SER A 134 -12.81 2.95 2.27
C SER A 134 -11.80 4.07 2.00
N ARG A 135 -11.43 4.87 2.98
CA ARG A 135 -10.37 5.90 2.85
C ARG A 135 -9.00 5.33 2.49
N ASN A 136 -8.76 4.05 2.77
CA ASN A 136 -7.48 3.38 2.48
C ASN A 136 -7.37 2.86 1.04
N LEU A 137 -8.43 2.99 0.21
CA LEU A 137 -8.43 2.50 -1.17
C LEU A 137 -7.33 3.13 -2.03
N ALA A 138 -7.05 4.42 -1.84
CA ALA A 138 -5.98 5.12 -2.57
C ALA A 138 -4.61 4.55 -2.21
N ILE A 139 -4.36 4.32 -0.92
CA ILE A 139 -3.11 3.71 -0.43
C ILE A 139 -2.96 2.28 -0.98
N PHE A 140 -4.06 1.50 -0.93
CA PHE A 140 -4.08 0.16 -1.51
C PHE A 140 -3.68 0.18 -2.99
N GLY A 141 -4.29 1.03 -3.81
CA GLY A 141 -3.96 1.15 -5.23
C GLY A 141 -2.49 1.50 -5.45
N PHE A 142 -1.98 2.48 -4.69
CA PHE A 142 -0.59 2.93 -4.79
C PHE A 142 0.42 1.82 -4.50
N PHE A 143 0.19 0.99 -3.48
CA PHE A 143 1.09 -0.10 -3.13
C PHE A 143 0.88 -1.37 -3.95
N MET A 144 -0.37 -1.66 -4.37
CA MET A 144 -0.64 -2.88 -5.14
C MET A 144 -0.06 -2.87 -6.54
N MET A 145 -0.01 -1.72 -7.20
CA MET A 145 0.55 -1.62 -8.56
C MET A 145 2.01 -2.11 -8.64
N PRO A 146 2.97 -1.63 -7.83
CA PRO A 146 4.34 -2.14 -7.86
C PRO A 146 4.44 -3.61 -7.41
N VAL A 147 3.61 -4.06 -6.45
CA VAL A 147 3.58 -5.48 -6.03
C VAL A 147 3.17 -6.39 -7.18
N ILE A 148 2.09 -6.06 -7.87
CA ILE A 148 1.61 -6.80 -9.04
C ILE A 148 2.67 -6.79 -10.15
N ALA A 149 3.25 -5.64 -10.45
CA ALA A 149 4.29 -5.50 -11.47
C ALA A 149 5.51 -6.39 -11.16
N GLN A 150 5.93 -6.44 -9.89
CA GLN A 150 7.03 -7.29 -9.47
C GLN A 150 6.68 -8.78 -9.56
N ASN A 151 5.47 -9.18 -9.19
CA ASN A 151 5.00 -10.55 -9.35
C ASN A 151 5.00 -10.97 -10.84
N ILE A 152 4.48 -10.12 -11.73
CA ILE A 152 4.47 -10.36 -13.18
C ILE A 152 5.89 -10.48 -13.74
N LYS A 153 6.82 -9.63 -13.30
CA LYS A 153 8.23 -9.70 -13.70
C LYS A 153 8.86 -11.07 -13.42
N ASN A 154 8.45 -11.74 -12.35
CA ASN A 154 8.95 -13.07 -12.01
C ASN A 154 8.56 -14.14 -13.04
N PHE A 155 7.59 -13.88 -13.91
CA PHE A 155 7.17 -14.83 -14.95
C PHE A 155 8.05 -14.82 -16.21
N LYS A 156 9.02 -13.88 -16.34
CA LYS A 156 9.84 -13.74 -17.56
C LYS A 156 8.98 -13.89 -18.82
N ILE A 157 7.94 -13.09 -18.95
CA ILE A 157 7.09 -13.10 -20.14
C ILE A 157 7.88 -12.43 -21.25
N ASN A 158 8.54 -13.22 -22.10
CA ASN A 158 9.33 -12.72 -23.24
C ASN A 158 8.52 -11.83 -24.19
N TYR A 159 7.19 -11.91 -24.16
CA TYR A 159 6.29 -11.03 -24.91
C TYR A 159 6.43 -9.55 -24.51
N PHE A 160 6.70 -9.24 -23.23
CA PHE A 160 6.88 -7.85 -22.78
C PHE A 160 8.14 -7.19 -23.32
N GLU A 161 9.20 -7.94 -23.57
CA GLU A 161 10.43 -7.39 -24.18
C GLU A 161 10.16 -6.93 -25.62
N LYS A 162 9.32 -7.65 -26.36
CA LYS A 162 8.98 -7.30 -27.74
C LYS A 162 8.14 -6.00 -27.82
N PHE A 163 7.29 -5.74 -26.84
CA PHE A 163 6.40 -4.56 -26.78
C PHE A 163 6.88 -3.47 -25.83
N LYS A 164 8.10 -3.57 -25.29
CA LYS A 164 8.61 -2.64 -24.27
C LYS A 164 8.62 -1.18 -24.76
N LYS A 165 8.86 -0.97 -26.03
CA LYS A 165 8.91 0.37 -26.64
C LYS A 165 7.52 0.97 -26.78
N GLU A 166 6.57 0.19 -27.27
CA GLU A 166 5.16 0.58 -27.43
C GLU A 166 4.49 0.81 -26.09
N LEU A 167 4.71 -0.06 -25.09
CA LEU A 167 4.22 0.09 -23.72
C LEU A 167 4.74 1.36 -23.05
N LYS A 168 6.00 1.76 -23.33
CA LYS A 168 6.56 3.01 -22.81
C LYS A 168 5.82 4.23 -23.38
N TYR A 169 5.52 4.24 -24.68
CA TYR A 169 4.77 5.35 -25.29
C TYR A 169 3.31 5.38 -24.83
N LEU A 170 2.68 4.21 -24.68
CA LEU A 170 1.34 4.09 -24.13
C LEU A 170 1.26 4.60 -22.68
N SER A 171 2.23 4.25 -21.84
CA SER A 171 2.28 4.72 -20.44
C SER A 171 2.51 6.24 -20.37
N LEU A 172 3.38 6.79 -21.22
CA LEU A 172 3.59 8.23 -21.31
C LEU A 172 2.31 8.94 -21.79
N GLY A 173 1.65 8.43 -22.84
CA GLY A 173 0.39 8.96 -23.34
C GLY A 173 -0.70 8.94 -22.27
N PHE A 174 -0.80 7.85 -21.49
CA PHE A 174 -1.74 7.76 -20.38
C PHE A 174 -1.43 8.77 -19.26
N CYS A 175 -0.16 8.93 -18.88
CA CYS A 175 0.24 9.95 -17.90
C CYS A 175 -0.11 11.38 -18.39
N PHE A 176 0.12 11.69 -19.67
CA PHE A 176 -0.27 12.97 -20.25
C PHE A 176 -1.78 13.17 -20.26
N LEU A 177 -2.56 12.14 -20.58
CA LEU A 177 -4.02 12.19 -20.53
C LEU A 177 -4.53 12.46 -19.12
N VAL A 178 -3.99 11.77 -18.12
CA VAL A 178 -4.36 11.98 -16.71
C VAL A 178 -4.00 13.39 -16.25
N LEU A 179 -2.80 13.88 -16.58
CA LEU A 179 -2.38 15.24 -16.27
C LEU A 179 -3.28 16.27 -16.96
N PHE A 180 -3.63 16.07 -18.23
CA PHE A 180 -4.54 16.94 -18.98
C PHE A 180 -5.91 16.99 -18.31
N LEU A 181 -6.48 15.85 -17.91
CA LEU A 181 -7.78 15.79 -17.22
C LEU A 181 -7.72 16.47 -15.85
N LEU A 182 -6.61 16.37 -15.12
CA LEU A 182 -6.44 17.04 -13.81
C LEU A 182 -6.30 18.56 -13.92
N VAL A 183 -5.81 19.08 -15.06
CA VAL A 183 -5.66 20.53 -15.29
C VAL A 183 -6.92 21.14 -15.89
N SER A 184 -7.76 20.32 -16.55
CA SER A 184 -9.01 20.76 -17.22
C SER A 184 -10.24 20.75 -16.31
N THR A 185 -10.11 20.23 -15.08
CA THR A 185 -11.14 20.30 -14.00
C THR A 185 -10.81 21.38 -12.99
#